data_8ebf769e04c48a44bc0618accba8662d
#
_entry.id   8ebf769e04c48a44bc0618accba8662d
#
_cell.length_a   1.000
_cell.length_b   1.000
_cell.length_c   1.000
_cell.angle_alpha   90.00
_cell.angle_beta   90.00
_cell.angle_gamma   90.00
#
_symmetry.space_group_name_H-M   'P 1'
#
loop_
_entity.id
_entity.type
_entity.pdbx_description
1 polymer ?
#
loop_
_entity_poly.entity_id
_entity_poly.type
_entity_poly.pdbx_seq_one_letter_code
_entity_poly.pdbx_strand_id
1 'polypeptide(L)'
;RIRDKEYAEETTWHLVTTKDFVNVEYKGEAIKRGGDDKPNKNAYTGSVIKDKENLYHAFFTAYNEDIKINGKSVQSVMQAVGTDLEHLNTVEEFLFVSDGKQYEEFDWRDPFVYWNEEDECYDMLLASRIKGGGELRGGCIALCKSKDLKQWTYEKPFYAPGMYITMECPEIFKMGNYWYLVFSTFSDQFTTHYRISKSPNGPWEIPEDDVFDTRSDYAIKTASDGQRRFAFGWIASKYGNKDFGPWEWGGTMVFHELIQNPEDGTLKVRVIPGVKEFYDEVQDLKPAAGYNSRITKTEKGIHVISDTLGSGVYEIPEDCFSIEMDVCVKRGHEFGIALHVDSEMEKGYFLRMNQRKKEVAWDMWPRSEKGIYQWQI
;
A
#
# COMPACT_ATOMS: atom_id res chain seq x y z
N ARG A 1 -2.22 -7.01 9.48
CA ARG A 1 -3.05 -6.84 10.69
C ARG A 1 -4.03 -8.00 10.76
N ILE A 2 -3.82 -8.92 11.68
CA ILE A 2 -4.79 -10.00 11.99
C ILE A 2 -5.70 -9.44 13.07
N ARG A 3 -7.01 -9.40 12.78
CA ARG A 3 -8.03 -9.01 13.74
C ARG A 3 -8.70 -10.26 14.26
N ASP A 4 -8.50 -10.58 15.54
CA ASP A 4 -9.15 -11.73 16.19
C ASP A 4 -10.64 -11.50 16.48
N LYS A 5 -11.07 -10.24 16.45
CA LYS A 5 -12.48 -9.84 16.69
C LYS A 5 -12.88 -8.74 15.73
N GLU A 6 -14.15 -8.73 15.38
CA GLU A 6 -14.80 -7.61 14.73
C GLU A 6 -14.60 -6.34 15.59
N TYR A 7 -13.81 -5.36 15.10
CA TYR A 7 -13.41 -4.13 15.80
C TYR A 7 -12.34 -4.23 16.91
N ALA A 8 -11.63 -5.33 17.08
CA ALA A 8 -10.53 -5.33 18.02
C ALA A 8 -9.38 -4.44 17.48
N GLU A 9 -9.05 -3.39 18.20
CA GLU A 9 -7.89 -2.54 17.91
C GLU A 9 -6.57 -3.17 18.38
N GLU A 10 -6.63 -4.25 19.11
CA GLU A 10 -5.49 -4.98 19.61
C GLU A 10 -4.68 -5.58 18.46
N THR A 11 -3.54 -4.97 18.15
CA THR A 11 -2.68 -5.38 17.04
C THR A 11 -1.32 -5.82 17.52
N THR A 12 -0.82 -6.87 16.88
CA THR A 12 0.49 -7.47 17.11
C THR A 12 1.14 -7.75 15.75
N TRP A 13 2.43 -8.05 15.72
CA TRP A 13 3.11 -8.43 14.49
C TRP A 13 3.17 -9.94 14.34
N HIS A 14 2.71 -10.41 13.21
CA HIS A 14 2.82 -11.80 12.80
C HIS A 14 3.80 -11.94 11.66
N LEU A 15 4.55 -13.05 11.67
CA LEU A 15 5.49 -13.38 10.61
C LEU A 15 4.88 -14.40 9.66
N VAL A 16 4.97 -14.10 8.39
CA VAL A 16 4.71 -15.01 7.29
C VAL A 16 5.90 -15.03 6.34
N THR A 17 6.15 -16.16 5.71
CA THR A 17 7.20 -16.30 4.68
C THR A 17 6.62 -16.86 3.40
N THR A 18 7.18 -16.46 2.27
CA THR A 18 6.82 -16.98 0.97
C THR A 18 8.04 -17.01 0.05
N LYS A 19 8.03 -17.89 -0.95
CA LYS A 19 9.05 -17.96 -2.00
C LYS A 19 8.52 -17.52 -3.37
N ASP A 20 7.21 -17.53 -3.53
CA ASP A 20 6.52 -17.35 -4.80
C ASP A 20 5.34 -16.35 -4.73
N PHE A 21 5.05 -15.82 -3.53
CA PHE A 21 3.92 -14.92 -3.24
C PHE A 21 2.53 -15.57 -3.38
N VAL A 22 2.48 -16.88 -3.60
CA VAL A 22 1.27 -17.70 -3.68
C VAL A 22 1.16 -18.57 -2.45
N ASN A 23 2.22 -19.35 -2.20
CA ASN A 23 2.29 -20.24 -1.04
C ASN A 23 2.89 -19.48 0.14
N VAL A 24 2.11 -19.31 1.17
CA VAL A 24 2.47 -18.55 2.36
C VAL A 24 2.57 -19.48 3.56
N GLU A 25 3.70 -19.45 4.25
CA GLU A 25 3.89 -20.18 5.50
C GLU A 25 3.76 -19.20 6.68
N TYR A 26 2.80 -19.48 7.55
CA TYR A 26 2.63 -18.72 8.79
C TYR A 26 3.60 -19.22 9.86
N LYS A 27 4.40 -18.32 10.42
CA LYS A 27 5.45 -18.61 11.42
C LYS A 27 5.03 -18.26 12.86
N GLY A 28 3.93 -17.56 13.03
CA GLY A 28 3.44 -17.18 14.35
C GLY A 28 3.57 -15.70 14.65
N GLU A 29 3.37 -15.35 15.92
CA GLU A 29 3.47 -13.98 16.42
C GLU A 29 4.93 -13.64 16.69
N ALA A 30 5.46 -12.67 15.93
CA ALA A 30 6.87 -12.25 16.01
C ALA A 30 7.10 -11.17 17.08
N ILE A 31 6.19 -10.20 17.20
CA ILE A 31 6.23 -9.17 18.24
C ILE A 31 4.88 -9.16 18.94
N LYS A 32 4.88 -9.45 20.22
CA LYS A 32 3.70 -9.42 21.07
C LYS A 32 3.30 -8.00 21.41
N ARG A 33 2.00 -7.72 21.45
CA ARG A 33 1.51 -6.49 22.03
C ARG A 33 1.78 -6.46 23.55
N GLY A 34 1.82 -5.26 24.12
CA GLY A 34 1.86 -5.07 25.57
C GLY A 34 0.49 -5.31 26.24
N GLY A 35 0.47 -5.23 27.56
CA GLY A 35 -0.76 -5.19 28.34
C GLY A 35 -1.54 -3.88 28.11
N ASP A 36 -2.75 -3.80 28.64
CA ASP A 36 -3.64 -2.66 28.47
C ASP A 36 -3.09 -1.35 29.09
N ASP A 37 -2.16 -1.46 30.02
CA ASP A 37 -1.46 -0.36 30.68
C ASP A 37 -0.14 0.05 29.99
N LYS A 38 0.26 -0.67 28.94
CA LYS A 38 1.54 -0.48 28.27
C LYS A 38 1.41 0.43 27.03
N PRO A 39 2.48 1.18 26.65
CA PRO A 39 2.47 2.01 25.44
C PRO A 39 2.16 1.23 24.16
N ASN A 40 2.63 -0.01 24.08
CA ASN A 40 2.42 -0.92 22.95
C ASN A 40 1.21 -1.86 23.14
N LYS A 41 0.13 -1.38 23.75
CA LYS A 41 -1.18 -2.06 23.70
C LYS A 41 -1.53 -2.41 22.25
N ASN A 42 -1.16 -1.52 21.32
CA ASN A 42 -1.16 -1.79 19.89
C ASN A 42 0.25 -1.60 19.31
N ALA A 43 0.72 -2.57 18.53
CA ALA A 43 1.95 -2.52 17.76
C ALA A 43 1.60 -2.28 16.28
N TYR A 44 1.80 -1.04 15.81
CA TYR A 44 1.47 -0.65 14.44
C TYR A 44 2.70 -0.71 13.52
N THR A 45 2.67 0.00 12.41
CA THR A 45 3.68 -0.03 11.36
C THR A 45 5.08 0.30 11.86
N GLY A 46 6.07 -0.29 11.19
CA GLY A 46 7.47 -0.07 11.46
C GLY A 46 8.37 -0.75 10.44
N SER A 47 9.61 -0.99 10.83
CA SER A 47 10.61 -1.66 10.00
C SER A 47 11.55 -2.53 10.82
N VAL A 48 12.26 -3.41 10.13
CA VAL A 48 13.27 -4.28 10.74
C VAL A 48 14.61 -4.04 10.06
N ILE A 49 15.65 -3.89 10.86
CA ILE A 49 17.02 -3.81 10.39
C ILE A 49 17.88 -4.87 11.09
N LYS A 50 18.85 -5.39 10.37
CA LYS A 50 19.87 -6.28 10.93
C LYS A 50 21.13 -5.47 11.19
N ASP A 51 21.65 -5.50 12.41
CA ASP A 51 22.86 -4.81 12.78
C ASP A 51 24.15 -5.56 12.38
N LYS A 52 25.31 -4.97 12.67
CA LYS A 52 26.64 -5.53 12.38
C LYS A 52 26.96 -6.78 13.23
N GLU A 53 26.25 -6.98 14.33
CA GLU A 53 26.37 -8.14 15.23
C GLU A 53 25.41 -9.27 14.86
N ASN A 54 24.68 -9.11 13.74
CA ASN A 54 23.66 -10.01 13.24
C ASN A 54 22.38 -10.11 14.08
N LEU A 55 22.13 -9.13 14.94
CA LEU A 55 20.86 -9.02 15.65
C LEU A 55 19.83 -8.29 14.78
N TYR A 56 18.59 -8.73 14.87
CA TYR A 56 17.45 -8.05 14.25
C TYR A 56 16.86 -7.05 15.24
N HIS A 57 16.67 -5.82 14.78
CA HIS A 57 16.03 -4.74 15.51
C HIS A 57 14.77 -4.33 14.76
N ALA A 58 13.62 -4.58 15.34
CA ALA A 58 12.35 -4.08 14.85
C ALA A 58 12.02 -2.78 15.59
N PHE A 59 11.79 -1.72 14.86
CA PHE A 59 11.23 -0.47 15.38
C PHE A 59 9.80 -0.36 14.90
N PHE A 60 8.87 -0.12 15.82
CA PHE A 60 7.46 -0.10 15.50
C PHE A 60 6.72 1.00 16.26
N THR A 61 5.61 1.43 15.71
CA THR A 61 4.73 2.39 16.37
C THR A 61 4.00 1.71 17.51
N ALA A 62 4.18 2.23 18.70
CA ALA A 62 3.43 1.85 19.89
C ALA A 62 2.30 2.85 20.12
N TYR A 63 1.09 2.34 20.33
CA TYR A 63 -0.09 3.17 20.55
C TYR A 63 -0.99 2.59 21.62
N ASN A 64 -1.35 3.45 22.56
CA ASN A 64 -2.36 3.18 23.56
C ASN A 64 -3.24 4.42 23.71
N GLU A 65 -4.51 4.29 23.39
CA GLU A 65 -5.49 5.38 23.42
C GLU A 65 -5.74 5.95 24.83
N ASP A 66 -5.41 5.18 25.86
CA ASP A 66 -5.56 5.56 27.25
C ASP A 66 -4.37 6.38 27.79
N ILE A 67 -3.21 6.29 27.13
CA ILE A 67 -2.03 7.10 27.45
C ILE A 67 -2.10 8.43 26.71
N LYS A 68 -2.32 9.51 27.48
CA LYS A 68 -2.57 10.85 26.93
C LYS A 68 -1.60 11.89 27.45
N ILE A 69 -1.16 12.78 26.56
CA ILE A 69 -0.48 14.04 26.90
C ILE A 69 -1.39 15.19 26.49
N ASN A 70 -1.70 16.09 27.40
CA ASN A 70 -2.60 17.22 27.17
C ASN A 70 -3.98 16.79 26.60
N GLY A 71 -4.49 15.64 27.04
CA GLY A 71 -5.80 15.12 26.65
C GLY A 71 -5.87 14.41 25.29
N LYS A 72 -4.74 14.34 24.58
CA LYS A 72 -4.64 13.63 23.29
C LYS A 72 -3.79 12.37 23.42
N SER A 73 -4.18 11.30 22.76
CA SER A 73 -3.40 10.06 22.69
C SER A 73 -2.10 10.28 21.92
N VAL A 74 -1.03 9.66 22.38
CA VAL A 74 0.33 9.84 21.84
C VAL A 74 0.79 8.58 21.15
N GLN A 75 1.35 8.74 19.97
CA GLN A 75 2.11 7.70 19.31
C GLN A 75 3.58 7.79 19.72
N SER A 76 4.22 6.64 19.86
CA SER A 76 5.62 6.53 20.22
C SER A 76 6.27 5.40 19.43
N VAL A 77 7.59 5.33 19.44
CA VAL A 77 8.34 4.23 18.84
C VAL A 77 8.88 3.33 19.95
N MET A 78 8.67 2.05 19.82
CA MET A 78 9.30 1.02 20.62
C MET A 78 10.20 0.13 19.77
N GLN A 79 11.07 -0.63 20.44
CA GLN A 79 12.02 -1.52 19.82
C GLN A 79 11.79 -2.95 20.29
N ALA A 80 11.95 -3.92 19.40
CA ALA A 80 12.09 -5.32 19.74
C ALA A 80 13.35 -5.89 19.11
N VAL A 81 14.06 -6.78 19.81
CA VAL A 81 15.36 -7.32 19.39
C VAL A 81 15.34 -8.83 19.46
N GLY A 82 15.97 -9.48 18.50
CA GLY A 82 16.11 -10.94 18.46
C GLY A 82 17.26 -11.41 17.57
N THR A 83 17.62 -12.69 17.73
CA THR A 83 18.61 -13.36 16.88
C THR A 83 18.01 -13.89 15.59
N ASP A 84 16.69 -13.96 15.52
CA ASP A 84 15.91 -14.35 14.35
C ASP A 84 14.62 -13.51 14.27
N LEU A 85 13.87 -13.67 13.20
CA LEU A 85 12.63 -12.91 12.96
C LEU A 85 11.39 -13.55 13.61
N GLU A 86 11.49 -14.78 14.08
CA GLU A 86 10.38 -15.50 14.73
C GLU A 86 10.25 -15.12 16.21
N HIS A 87 11.35 -14.65 16.83
CA HIS A 87 11.42 -14.38 18.26
C HIS A 87 12.03 -13.00 18.52
N LEU A 88 11.23 -11.96 18.38
CA LEU A 88 11.61 -10.59 18.69
C LEU A 88 11.06 -10.19 20.06
N ASN A 89 11.94 -9.82 20.97
CA ASN A 89 11.57 -9.44 22.35
C ASN A 89 11.54 -7.93 22.48
N THR A 90 10.43 -7.39 22.93
CA THR A 90 10.28 -5.96 23.18
C THR A 90 11.26 -5.47 24.24
N VAL A 91 11.96 -4.39 23.96
CA VAL A 91 12.85 -3.69 24.91
C VAL A 91 12.00 -2.69 25.68
N GLU A 92 11.57 -3.07 26.88
CA GLU A 92 10.59 -2.31 27.69
C GLU A 92 11.09 -0.88 28.04
N GLU A 93 12.39 -0.71 28.17
CA GLU A 93 13.00 0.58 28.50
C GLU A 93 13.13 1.51 27.30
N PHE A 94 12.96 0.99 26.07
CA PHE A 94 13.04 1.79 24.86
C PHE A 94 11.67 2.38 24.53
N LEU A 95 11.53 3.67 24.78
CA LEU A 95 10.36 4.44 24.39
C LEU A 95 10.82 5.77 23.79
N PHE A 96 10.68 5.91 22.47
CA PHE A 96 11.14 7.09 21.76
C PHE A 96 9.95 7.91 21.28
N VAL A 97 9.86 9.13 21.76
CA VAL A 97 8.77 10.08 21.49
C VAL A 97 9.27 11.29 20.72
N SER A 98 8.37 12.09 20.18
CA SER A 98 8.71 13.37 19.56
C SER A 98 9.38 14.34 20.57
N ASP A 99 10.22 15.24 20.08
CA ASP A 99 10.85 16.28 20.91
C ASP A 99 9.88 17.38 21.37
N GLY A 100 8.69 17.43 20.80
CA GLY A 100 7.67 18.44 21.09
C GLY A 100 8.09 19.88 20.77
N LYS A 101 9.26 20.07 20.15
CA LYS A 101 9.85 21.38 19.81
C LYS A 101 9.87 21.61 18.31
N GLN A 102 10.49 20.72 17.57
CA GLN A 102 10.56 20.76 16.12
C GLN A 102 9.39 20.01 15.51
N TYR A 103 9.01 18.92 16.14
CA TYR A 103 7.92 18.04 15.72
C TYR A 103 6.75 18.08 16.70
N GLU A 104 5.53 17.84 16.20
CA GLU A 104 4.34 17.69 17.05
C GLU A 104 4.40 16.42 17.88
N GLU A 105 3.79 16.42 19.06
CA GLU A 105 3.84 15.33 20.02
C GLU A 105 2.95 14.13 19.64
N PHE A 106 1.96 14.33 18.75
CA PHE A 106 0.88 13.36 18.53
C PHE A 106 1.06 12.49 17.29
N ASP A 107 1.70 13.02 16.25
CA ASP A 107 2.03 12.34 15.03
C ASP A 107 3.50 11.90 15.04
N TRP A 108 3.77 10.70 15.55
CA TRP A 108 5.13 10.17 15.68
C TRP A 108 5.10 8.66 15.47
N ARG A 109 5.12 8.23 14.19
CA ARG A 109 4.85 6.84 13.83
C ARG A 109 5.59 6.35 12.61
N ASP A 110 5.42 5.07 12.31
CA ASP A 110 5.89 4.35 11.13
C ASP A 110 7.41 4.42 10.94
N PRO A 111 8.21 4.08 11.97
CA PRO A 111 9.65 4.19 11.89
C PRO A 111 10.23 3.30 10.79
N PHE A 112 11.05 3.89 9.94
CA PHE A 112 11.87 3.20 8.96
C PHE A 112 13.34 3.46 9.26
N VAL A 113 14.09 2.41 9.60
CA VAL A 113 15.49 2.52 10.00
C VAL A 113 16.39 1.89 8.93
N TYR A 114 17.42 2.62 8.54
CA TYR A 114 18.43 2.15 7.60
C TYR A 114 19.84 2.63 8.00
N TRP A 115 20.86 1.93 7.52
CA TRP A 115 22.24 2.37 7.66
C TRP A 115 22.58 3.41 6.59
N ASN A 116 23.02 4.59 7.02
CA ASN A 116 23.47 5.65 6.13
C ASN A 116 25.00 5.55 5.98
N GLU A 117 25.45 5.12 4.82
CA GLU A 117 26.88 4.94 4.51
C GLU A 117 27.64 6.27 4.51
N GLU A 118 27.03 7.38 4.10
CA GLU A 118 27.66 8.68 4.01
C GLU A 118 27.97 9.27 5.39
N ASP A 119 27.03 9.10 6.32
CA ASP A 119 27.11 9.65 7.69
C ASP A 119 27.63 8.62 8.71
N GLU A 120 27.84 7.38 8.26
CA GLU A 120 28.26 6.24 9.09
C GLU A 120 27.40 6.09 10.35
N CYS A 121 26.08 6.20 10.21
CA CYS A 121 25.11 6.08 11.29
C CYS A 121 23.81 5.47 10.80
N TYR A 122 22.95 5.11 11.73
CA TYR A 122 21.58 4.75 11.45
C TYR A 122 20.72 6.00 11.36
N ASP A 123 19.95 6.09 10.28
CA ASP A 123 18.90 7.07 10.12
C ASP A 123 17.54 6.42 10.38
N MET A 124 16.65 7.11 11.08
CA MET A 124 15.26 6.74 11.27
C MET A 124 14.37 7.81 10.65
N LEU A 125 13.55 7.39 9.69
CA LEU A 125 12.50 8.21 9.10
C LEU A 125 11.18 7.91 9.81
N LEU A 126 10.38 8.96 10.05
CA LEU A 126 9.10 8.85 10.75
C LEU A 126 8.04 9.72 10.09
N ALA A 127 6.82 9.22 10.03
CA ALA A 127 5.67 10.05 9.74
C ALA A 127 5.44 11.02 10.91
N SER A 128 5.49 12.32 10.63
CA SER A 128 5.36 13.36 11.64
C SER A 128 4.77 14.66 11.07
N ARG A 129 4.67 15.66 11.93
CA ARG A 129 4.22 17.00 11.58
C ARG A 129 5.15 18.04 12.20
N ILE A 130 5.34 19.13 11.47
CA ILE A 130 6.13 20.28 11.97
C ILE A 130 5.37 20.98 13.08
N LYS A 131 6.03 21.23 14.21
CA LYS A 131 5.45 21.96 15.34
C LYS A 131 5.01 23.35 14.92
N GLY A 132 3.73 23.66 15.12
CA GLY A 132 3.13 24.92 14.68
C GLY A 132 2.96 25.05 13.18
N GLY A 133 3.12 23.97 12.42
CA GLY A 133 2.82 23.91 11.00
C GLY A 133 1.31 24.01 10.70
N GLY A 134 0.98 24.23 9.42
CA GLY A 134 -0.41 24.33 9.00
C GLY A 134 -1.19 23.03 9.22
N GLU A 135 -2.45 23.13 9.61
CA GLU A 135 -3.33 21.98 9.90
C GLU A 135 -3.39 20.99 8.72
N LEU A 136 -3.57 21.48 7.51
CA LEU A 136 -3.71 20.63 6.31
C LEU A 136 -2.40 20.35 5.59
N ARG A 137 -1.30 21.03 5.94
CA ARG A 137 -0.03 21.00 5.18
C ARG A 137 1.20 20.87 6.04
N GLY A 138 1.03 20.62 7.33
CA GLY A 138 2.15 20.52 8.28
C GLY A 138 2.85 19.17 8.31
N GLY A 139 2.40 18.20 7.49
CA GLY A 139 3.00 16.87 7.41
C GLY A 139 4.45 16.93 6.94
N CYS A 140 5.30 16.14 7.59
CA CYS A 140 6.69 15.96 7.21
C CYS A 140 7.15 14.52 7.49
N ILE A 141 8.25 14.14 6.85
CA ILE A 141 9.02 12.97 7.24
C ILE A 141 10.13 13.47 8.16
N ALA A 142 10.06 13.09 9.43
CA ALA A 142 11.08 13.42 10.41
C ALA A 142 12.34 12.57 10.18
N LEU A 143 13.49 13.09 10.59
CA LEU A 143 14.77 12.41 10.60
C LEU A 143 15.33 12.37 12.01
N CYS A 144 15.76 11.18 12.43
CA CYS A 144 16.55 11.00 13.65
C CYS A 144 17.77 10.15 13.34
N LYS A 145 18.86 10.36 14.08
CA LYS A 145 20.14 9.67 13.86
C LYS A 145 20.61 8.93 15.11
N SER A 146 21.24 7.79 14.91
CA SER A 146 21.83 6.99 15.99
C SER A 146 23.13 6.31 15.54
N LYS A 147 24.07 6.14 16.47
CA LYS A 147 25.27 5.33 16.24
C LYS A 147 25.13 3.89 16.75
N ASP A 148 24.12 3.61 17.58
CA ASP A 148 24.03 2.38 18.36
C ASP A 148 22.64 1.74 18.40
N LEU A 149 21.65 2.30 17.65
CA LEU A 149 20.24 1.89 17.62
C LEU A 149 19.53 2.06 18.99
N LYS A 150 20.16 2.71 19.96
CA LYS A 150 19.63 2.90 21.32
C LYS A 150 19.36 4.36 21.64
N GLN A 151 20.30 5.24 21.29
CA GLN A 151 20.18 6.67 21.51
C GLN A 151 20.01 7.39 20.19
N TRP A 152 18.99 8.25 20.12
CA TRP A 152 18.58 8.94 18.89
C TRP A 152 18.62 10.45 19.11
N THR A 153 19.11 11.15 18.12
CA THR A 153 19.11 12.62 18.04
C THR A 153 18.11 13.08 17.00
N TYR A 154 17.40 14.17 17.29
CA TYR A 154 16.45 14.75 16.34
C TYR A 154 17.19 15.67 15.38
N GLU A 155 16.91 15.52 14.10
CA GLU A 155 17.45 16.30 13.01
C GLU A 155 16.36 17.15 12.35
N LYS A 156 16.72 18.03 11.43
CA LYS A 156 15.76 18.75 10.60
C LYS A 156 14.93 17.74 9.79
N PRO A 157 13.69 18.09 9.42
CA PRO A 157 12.85 17.22 8.62
C PRO A 157 13.58 16.72 7.36
N PHE A 158 13.51 15.42 7.12
CA PHE A 158 14.06 14.80 5.93
C PHE A 158 13.33 15.27 4.65
N TYR A 159 12.00 15.38 4.74
CA TYR A 159 11.15 15.87 3.65
C TYR A 159 9.94 16.59 4.21
N ALA A 160 9.74 17.84 3.81
CA ALA A 160 8.65 18.68 4.28
C ALA A 160 8.12 19.57 3.14
N PRO A 161 7.35 19.00 2.20
CA PRO A 161 6.93 19.69 0.98
C PRO A 161 5.83 20.73 1.20
N GLY A 162 5.16 20.75 2.36
CA GLY A 162 4.03 21.62 2.62
C GLY A 162 2.78 21.28 1.81
N MET A 163 2.56 19.99 1.50
CA MET A 163 1.48 19.51 0.63
C MET A 163 0.43 18.69 1.37
N TYR A 164 0.80 17.93 2.40
CA TYR A 164 -0.01 16.88 3.00
C TYR A 164 -0.26 17.10 4.48
N ILE A 165 -1.34 16.50 5.00
CA ILE A 165 -1.61 16.44 6.44
C ILE A 165 -0.55 15.60 7.13
N THR A 166 -0.21 14.45 6.55
CA THR A 166 0.84 13.53 7.01
C THR A 166 1.37 12.71 5.83
N MET A 167 2.55 12.13 5.99
CA MET A 167 3.17 11.20 5.05
C MET A 167 3.52 9.93 5.82
N GLU A 168 2.65 8.92 5.73
CA GLU A 168 2.73 7.68 6.51
C GLU A 168 3.64 6.65 5.85
N CYS A 169 4.12 5.71 6.65
CA CYS A 169 4.94 4.58 6.20
C CYS A 169 6.16 4.99 5.35
N PRO A 170 6.94 6.03 5.75
CA PRO A 170 8.07 6.48 4.94
C PRO A 170 9.10 5.35 4.75
N GLU A 171 9.70 5.33 3.59
CA GLU A 171 10.78 4.40 3.25
C GLU A 171 11.72 5.03 2.23
N ILE A 172 13.01 4.72 2.32
CA ILE A 172 14.01 5.08 1.32
C ILE A 172 14.72 3.85 0.82
N PHE A 173 14.97 3.78 -0.48
CA PHE A 173 15.80 2.73 -1.06
C PHE A 173 16.51 3.18 -2.33
N LYS A 174 17.55 2.45 -2.69
CA LYS A 174 18.26 2.61 -3.96
C LYS A 174 17.86 1.50 -4.92
N MET A 175 17.60 1.88 -6.18
CA MET A 175 17.42 0.93 -7.28
C MET A 175 18.09 1.50 -8.52
N GLY A 176 19.01 0.72 -9.13
CA GLY A 176 19.86 1.23 -10.19
C GLY A 176 20.67 2.46 -9.77
N ASN A 177 20.55 3.53 -10.56
CA ASN A 177 21.25 4.80 -10.33
C ASN A 177 20.42 5.85 -9.58
N TYR A 178 19.28 5.46 -9.00
CA TYR A 178 18.34 6.38 -8.38
C TYR A 178 18.02 5.97 -6.95
N TRP A 179 17.73 6.97 -6.14
CA TRP A 179 17.15 6.83 -4.81
C TRP A 179 15.66 7.15 -4.89
N TYR A 180 14.90 6.46 -4.07
CA TYR A 180 13.45 6.61 -3.97
C TYR A 180 13.06 6.89 -2.53
N LEU A 181 12.22 7.89 -2.34
CA LEU A 181 11.51 8.14 -1.09
C LEU A 181 10.05 7.77 -1.32
N VAL A 182 9.55 6.83 -0.54
CA VAL A 182 8.17 6.33 -0.60
C VAL A 182 7.41 6.77 0.63
N PHE A 183 6.15 7.13 0.47
CA PHE A 183 5.24 7.43 1.57
C PHE A 183 3.79 7.34 1.11
N SER A 184 2.88 7.09 2.06
CA SER A 184 1.44 7.06 1.80
C SER A 184 0.75 8.27 2.41
N THR A 185 -0.28 8.79 1.77
CA THR A 185 -1.09 9.87 2.34
C THR A 185 -2.57 9.66 2.05
N PHE A 186 -3.39 9.91 3.06
CA PHE A 186 -4.86 9.89 2.96
C PHE A 186 -5.45 11.26 2.63
N SER A 187 -4.64 12.29 2.65
CA SER A 187 -5.11 13.68 2.52
C SER A 187 -5.32 14.16 1.09
N ASP A 188 -4.99 13.34 0.11
CA ASP A 188 -5.25 13.58 -1.31
C ASP A 188 -6.06 12.45 -1.95
N GLN A 189 -5.40 11.47 -2.56
CA GLN A 189 -6.06 10.37 -3.29
C GLN A 189 -6.15 9.06 -2.52
N PHE A 190 -5.69 8.99 -1.26
CA PHE A 190 -5.55 7.76 -0.50
C PHE A 190 -4.69 6.74 -1.25
N THR A 191 -3.43 7.07 -1.43
CA THR A 191 -2.48 6.27 -2.22
C THR A 191 -1.06 6.38 -1.70
N THR A 192 -0.17 5.57 -2.25
CA THR A 192 1.26 5.60 -1.96
C THR A 192 2.02 6.30 -3.08
N HIS A 193 2.75 7.33 -2.72
CA HIS A 193 3.59 8.13 -3.61
C HIS A 193 5.05 7.72 -3.55
N TYR A 194 5.79 8.05 -4.60
CA TYR A 194 7.24 8.02 -4.57
C TYR A 194 7.87 9.31 -5.10
N ARG A 195 9.09 9.55 -4.68
CA ARG A 195 9.95 10.64 -5.15
C ARG A 195 11.25 10.05 -5.65
N ILE A 196 11.93 10.74 -6.56
CA ILE A 196 13.17 10.29 -7.20
C ILE A 196 14.30 11.27 -6.86
N SER A 197 15.49 10.74 -6.61
CA SER A 197 16.71 11.54 -6.46
C SER A 197 17.94 10.79 -6.96
N LYS A 198 19.02 11.52 -7.20
CA LYS A 198 20.36 10.96 -7.44
C LYS A 198 21.16 10.77 -6.14
N SER A 199 20.69 11.33 -5.03
CA SER A 199 21.33 11.28 -3.72
C SER A 199 20.36 10.76 -2.66
N PRO A 200 20.82 10.06 -1.61
CA PRO A 200 19.97 9.64 -0.50
C PRO A 200 19.36 10.80 0.27
N ASN A 201 19.96 11.98 0.18
CA ASN A 201 19.54 13.19 0.89
C ASN A 201 18.72 14.15 0.02
N GLY A 202 18.31 13.74 -1.19
CA GLY A 202 17.61 14.59 -2.14
C GLY A 202 18.60 15.47 -2.98
N PRO A 203 18.12 16.50 -3.67
CA PRO A 203 16.72 16.93 -3.69
C PRO A 203 15.78 15.88 -4.29
N TRP A 204 14.55 15.86 -3.80
CA TRP A 204 13.52 14.89 -4.19
C TRP A 204 12.64 15.47 -5.29
N GLU A 205 12.67 14.85 -6.46
CA GLU A 205 11.88 15.22 -7.63
C GLU A 205 10.55 14.45 -7.62
N ILE A 206 9.48 15.12 -8.07
CA ILE A 206 8.15 14.54 -8.26
C ILE A 206 8.03 14.14 -9.72
N PRO A 207 7.97 12.84 -10.07
CA PRO A 207 7.69 12.43 -11.44
C PRO A 207 6.25 12.79 -11.86
N GLU A 208 5.98 12.78 -13.17
CA GLU A 208 4.64 13.08 -13.70
C GLU A 208 3.59 12.10 -13.16
N ASP A 209 3.94 10.82 -13.07
CA ASP A 209 3.16 9.78 -12.40
C ASP A 209 3.97 9.31 -11.19
N ASP A 210 3.58 9.77 -10.02
CA ASP A 210 4.30 9.59 -8.75
C ASP A 210 3.68 8.55 -7.84
N VAL A 211 2.77 7.71 -8.34
CA VAL A 211 2.10 6.64 -7.61
C VAL A 211 2.50 5.27 -8.14
N PHE A 212 2.47 4.26 -7.27
CA PHE A 212 2.78 2.88 -7.70
C PHE A 212 1.59 2.22 -8.40
N ASP A 213 0.40 2.48 -7.90
CA ASP A 213 -0.86 1.97 -8.39
C ASP A 213 -1.94 3.04 -8.21
N THR A 214 -3.19 2.70 -8.45
CA THR A 214 -4.32 3.62 -8.30
C THR A 214 -4.67 3.86 -6.83
N ARG A 215 -5.74 4.59 -6.60
CA ARG A 215 -6.32 4.79 -5.26
C ARG A 215 -6.52 3.46 -4.54
N SER A 216 -6.33 3.49 -3.24
CA SER A 216 -6.57 2.37 -2.31
C SER A 216 -5.50 1.27 -2.26
N ASP A 217 -4.41 1.33 -3.01
CA ASP A 217 -3.21 0.57 -2.67
C ASP A 217 -2.35 1.41 -1.72
N TYR A 218 -2.48 1.11 -0.43
CA TYR A 218 -2.06 1.99 0.65
C TYR A 218 -1.00 1.36 1.55
N ALA A 219 -0.21 2.23 2.21
CA ALA A 219 0.83 1.85 3.16
C ALA A 219 1.88 0.91 2.55
N ILE A 220 2.20 1.12 1.27
CA ILE A 220 3.16 0.28 0.55
C ILE A 220 4.53 0.41 1.19
N LYS A 221 5.12 -0.75 1.48
CA LYS A 221 6.52 -0.95 1.83
C LYS A 221 7.17 -1.79 0.75
N THR A 222 8.50 -1.76 0.67
CA THR A 222 9.22 -2.53 -0.33
C THR A 222 10.28 -3.44 0.26
N ALA A 223 10.62 -4.50 -0.46
CA ALA A 223 11.73 -5.38 -0.12
C ALA A 223 12.43 -5.87 -1.39
N SER A 224 13.74 -6.16 -1.28
CA SER A 224 14.53 -6.69 -2.39
C SER A 224 15.06 -8.08 -2.06
N ASP A 225 15.08 -8.96 -3.05
CA ASP A 225 15.76 -10.25 -3.00
C ASP A 225 17.24 -10.16 -3.48
N GLY A 226 17.73 -8.94 -3.73
CA GLY A 226 19.05 -8.66 -4.27
C GLY A 226 19.10 -8.49 -5.79
N GLN A 227 18.06 -8.94 -6.51
CA GLN A 227 17.93 -8.80 -7.96
C GLN A 227 16.66 -8.03 -8.36
N ARG A 228 15.57 -8.33 -7.69
CA ARG A 228 14.25 -7.73 -7.89
C ARG A 228 13.84 -6.95 -6.65
N ARG A 229 12.93 -6.03 -6.81
CA ARG A 229 12.28 -5.34 -5.70
C ARG A 229 10.77 -5.51 -5.79
N PHE A 230 10.17 -5.79 -4.65
CA PHE A 230 8.75 -6.04 -4.51
C PHE A 230 8.14 -4.95 -3.65
N ALA A 231 6.94 -4.53 -4.03
CA ALA A 231 6.09 -3.64 -3.27
C ALA A 231 4.95 -4.45 -2.66
N PHE A 232 4.57 -4.14 -1.44
CA PHE A 232 3.44 -4.76 -0.75
C PHE A 232 2.70 -3.72 0.08
N GLY A 233 1.42 -3.66 -0.16
CA GLY A 233 0.48 -2.75 0.50
C GLY A 233 -0.83 -3.45 0.80
N TRP A 234 -1.87 -2.69 1.06
CA TRP A 234 -3.20 -3.25 1.27
C TRP A 234 -4.26 -2.43 0.55
N ILE A 235 -5.26 -3.13 0.03
CA ILE A 235 -6.46 -2.53 -0.55
C ILE A 235 -7.56 -2.58 0.52
N ALA A 236 -8.14 -1.42 0.82
CA ALA A 236 -9.16 -1.28 1.83
C ALA A 236 -10.36 -2.21 1.60
N SER A 237 -10.79 -2.90 2.64
CA SER A 237 -12.05 -3.65 2.65
C SER A 237 -13.22 -2.74 2.97
N LYS A 238 -14.42 -3.26 2.76
CA LYS A 238 -15.66 -2.63 3.20
C LYS A 238 -16.32 -3.44 4.31
N TYR A 239 -16.88 -2.74 5.27
CA TYR A 239 -17.56 -3.34 6.41
C TYR A 239 -18.64 -4.32 5.99
N GLY A 240 -18.55 -5.52 6.55
CA GLY A 240 -19.47 -6.61 6.27
C GLY A 240 -19.39 -7.14 4.84
N ASN A 241 -18.32 -6.88 4.10
CA ASN A 241 -18.12 -7.25 2.69
C ASN A 241 -19.30 -6.78 1.81
N LYS A 242 -19.83 -5.58 2.10
CA LYS A 242 -20.97 -5.00 1.36
C LYS A 242 -20.47 -3.86 0.48
N ASP A 243 -20.90 -3.84 -0.78
CA ASP A 243 -20.53 -2.81 -1.76
C ASP A 243 -20.74 -1.38 -1.28
N PHE A 244 -21.79 -1.15 -0.48
CA PHE A 244 -22.12 0.15 0.10
C PHE A 244 -21.74 0.30 1.56
N GLY A 245 -20.99 -0.65 2.10
CA GLY A 245 -20.41 -0.55 3.44
C GLY A 245 -19.38 0.59 3.52
N PRO A 246 -19.16 1.17 4.70
CA PRO A 246 -18.05 2.10 4.88
C PRO A 246 -16.71 1.41 4.69
N TRP A 247 -15.72 2.18 4.25
CA TRP A 247 -14.35 1.69 4.14
C TRP A 247 -13.78 1.39 5.52
N GLU A 248 -13.08 0.25 5.63
CA GLU A 248 -12.34 -0.11 6.82
C GLU A 248 -10.88 0.37 6.69
N TRP A 249 -10.22 0.59 7.82
CA TRP A 249 -8.79 0.82 7.87
C TRP A 249 -8.06 -0.51 7.90
N GLY A 250 -7.53 -0.92 6.75
CA GLY A 250 -6.94 -2.22 6.49
C GLY A 250 -7.74 -3.00 5.45
N GLY A 251 -7.18 -4.10 4.98
CA GLY A 251 -7.83 -4.90 3.93
C GLY A 251 -6.96 -6.04 3.43
N THR A 252 -7.12 -6.36 2.15
CA THR A 252 -6.39 -7.42 1.48
C THR A 252 -4.98 -6.97 1.13
N MET A 253 -3.98 -7.75 1.50
CA MET A 253 -2.59 -7.50 1.10
C MET A 253 -2.40 -7.78 -0.38
N VAL A 254 -1.70 -6.88 -1.05
CA VAL A 254 -1.38 -6.95 -2.48
C VAL A 254 0.12 -6.89 -2.66
N PHE A 255 0.63 -7.65 -3.62
CA PHE A 255 2.05 -7.72 -3.95
C PHE A 255 2.27 -7.38 -5.42
N HIS A 256 3.28 -6.54 -5.68
CA HIS A 256 3.73 -6.21 -7.02
C HIS A 256 5.25 -6.30 -7.12
N GLU A 257 5.77 -6.55 -8.30
CA GLU A 257 7.17 -6.33 -8.60
C GLU A 257 7.37 -4.91 -9.15
N LEU A 258 8.35 -4.19 -8.64
CA LEU A 258 8.73 -2.86 -9.13
C LEU A 258 9.64 -2.97 -10.34
N ILE A 259 9.30 -2.25 -11.38
CA ILE A 259 10.08 -2.15 -12.62
C ILE A 259 10.54 -0.71 -12.80
N GLN A 260 11.84 -0.53 -12.89
CA GLN A 260 12.45 0.78 -13.11
C GLN A 260 12.66 1.06 -14.60
N ASN A 261 12.29 2.23 -15.06
CA ASN A 261 12.80 2.77 -16.31
C ASN A 261 14.24 3.26 -16.08
N PRO A 262 15.25 2.68 -16.74
CA PRO A 262 16.64 3.04 -16.49
C PRO A 262 17.01 4.44 -17.00
N GLU A 263 16.23 5.03 -17.91
CA GLU A 263 16.51 6.32 -18.53
C GLU A 263 16.22 7.48 -17.57
N ASP A 264 15.06 7.45 -16.92
CA ASP A 264 14.56 8.54 -16.08
C ASP A 264 14.32 8.16 -14.62
N GLY A 265 14.40 6.85 -14.28
CA GLY A 265 14.17 6.33 -12.94
C GLY A 265 12.70 6.19 -12.57
N THR A 266 11.75 6.43 -13.46
CA THR A 266 10.33 6.22 -13.16
C THR A 266 10.03 4.76 -12.84
N LEU A 267 9.10 4.53 -11.91
CA LEU A 267 8.72 3.20 -11.47
C LEU A 267 7.36 2.80 -12.04
N LYS A 268 7.22 1.52 -12.32
CA LYS A 268 5.96 0.86 -12.65
C LYS A 268 5.84 -0.42 -11.83
N VAL A 269 4.62 -0.87 -11.66
CA VAL A 269 4.31 -2.16 -11.03
C VAL A 269 3.92 -3.19 -12.07
N ARG A 270 4.19 -4.46 -11.78
CA ARG A 270 3.67 -5.59 -12.54
C ARG A 270 3.28 -6.73 -11.63
N VAL A 271 2.39 -7.57 -12.10
CA VAL A 271 2.05 -8.84 -11.44
C VAL A 271 3.31 -9.69 -11.33
N ILE A 272 3.54 -10.27 -10.15
CA ILE A 272 4.68 -11.16 -9.91
C ILE A 272 4.52 -12.43 -10.75
N PRO A 273 5.56 -12.88 -11.49
CA PRO A 273 5.45 -14.04 -12.37
C PRO A 273 4.87 -15.29 -11.70
N GLY A 274 5.31 -15.63 -10.48
CA GLY A 274 4.78 -16.79 -9.75
C GLY A 274 3.27 -16.72 -9.47
N VAL A 275 2.72 -15.52 -9.27
CA VAL A 275 1.26 -15.34 -9.14
C VAL A 275 0.57 -15.58 -10.48
N LYS A 276 1.18 -15.14 -11.59
CA LYS A 276 0.64 -15.40 -12.93
C LYS A 276 0.67 -16.89 -13.27
N GLU A 277 1.77 -17.58 -12.96
CA GLU A 277 1.97 -19.00 -13.20
C GLU A 277 1.04 -19.90 -12.37
N PHE A 278 0.50 -19.39 -11.26
CA PHE A 278 -0.50 -20.11 -10.46
C PHE A 278 -1.79 -20.39 -11.23
N TYR A 279 -2.14 -19.51 -12.18
CA TYR A 279 -3.30 -19.68 -13.07
C TYR A 279 -2.86 -20.44 -14.32
N ASP A 280 -2.73 -21.74 -14.22
CA ASP A 280 -2.17 -22.62 -15.26
C ASP A 280 -3.23 -23.30 -16.15
N GLU A 281 -4.49 -23.34 -15.72
CA GLU A 281 -5.58 -23.88 -16.51
C GLU A 281 -6.25 -22.81 -17.39
N VAL A 282 -6.17 -22.99 -18.70
CA VAL A 282 -6.90 -22.15 -19.65
C VAL A 282 -8.34 -22.65 -19.80
N GLN A 283 -9.30 -21.82 -19.44
CA GLN A 283 -10.72 -22.14 -19.56
C GLN A 283 -11.29 -21.69 -20.91
N ASP A 284 -12.01 -22.57 -21.58
CA ASP A 284 -12.83 -22.22 -22.75
C ASP A 284 -14.08 -21.48 -22.28
N LEU A 285 -14.18 -20.20 -22.60
CA LEU A 285 -15.34 -19.39 -22.26
C LEU A 285 -16.56 -19.85 -23.04
N LYS A 286 -17.63 -20.22 -22.34
CA LYS A 286 -18.92 -20.59 -22.92
C LYS A 286 -19.80 -19.34 -23.01
N PRO A 287 -20.29 -18.98 -24.21
CA PRO A 287 -21.24 -17.88 -24.34
C PRO A 287 -22.53 -18.20 -23.56
N ALA A 288 -22.90 -17.31 -22.66
CA ALA A 288 -24.15 -17.39 -21.90
C ALA A 288 -25.25 -16.55 -22.55
N ALA A 289 -24.90 -15.30 -22.93
CA ALA A 289 -25.83 -14.34 -23.52
C ALA A 289 -25.11 -13.33 -24.39
N GLY A 290 -25.87 -12.63 -25.22
CA GLY A 290 -25.43 -11.41 -25.89
C GLY A 290 -26.45 -10.31 -25.58
N TYR A 291 -25.98 -9.15 -25.16
CA TYR A 291 -26.82 -7.99 -24.98
C TYR A 291 -26.61 -7.03 -26.15
N ASN A 292 -27.65 -6.81 -26.94
CA ASN A 292 -27.68 -5.82 -28.02
C ASN A 292 -26.44 -5.89 -28.96
N SER A 293 -25.94 -7.12 -29.21
CA SER A 293 -24.71 -7.33 -29.97
C SER A 293 -24.77 -8.58 -30.86
N ARG A 294 -23.93 -8.57 -31.89
CA ARG A 294 -23.57 -9.75 -32.65
C ARG A 294 -22.19 -10.22 -32.27
N ILE A 295 -22.08 -11.45 -31.83
CA ILE A 295 -20.85 -12.07 -31.39
C ILE A 295 -20.42 -13.10 -32.44
N THR A 296 -19.17 -13.05 -32.85
CA THR A 296 -18.57 -14.02 -33.77
C THR A 296 -17.26 -14.54 -33.17
N LYS A 297 -17.15 -15.84 -32.96
CA LYS A 297 -15.89 -16.50 -32.61
C LYS A 297 -15.04 -16.64 -33.87
N THR A 298 -13.79 -16.25 -33.82
CA THR A 298 -12.80 -16.37 -34.88
C THR A 298 -11.57 -17.11 -34.38
N GLU A 299 -10.66 -17.49 -35.27
CA GLU A 299 -9.38 -18.11 -34.87
C GLU A 299 -8.52 -17.19 -34.00
N LYS A 300 -8.71 -15.88 -34.05
CA LYS A 300 -7.96 -14.86 -33.30
C LYS A 300 -8.66 -14.38 -32.03
N GLY A 301 -9.82 -14.97 -31.69
CA GLY A 301 -10.59 -14.57 -30.51
C GLY A 301 -12.06 -14.25 -30.82
N ILE A 302 -12.60 -13.33 -30.06
CA ILE A 302 -14.03 -12.99 -30.09
C ILE A 302 -14.19 -11.60 -30.71
N HIS A 303 -15.11 -11.49 -31.67
CA HIS A 303 -15.49 -10.23 -32.28
C HIS A 303 -16.90 -9.83 -31.85
N VAL A 304 -17.03 -8.70 -31.19
CA VAL A 304 -18.31 -8.15 -30.72
C VAL A 304 -18.66 -6.90 -31.54
N ILE A 305 -19.84 -6.87 -32.11
CA ILE A 305 -20.34 -5.73 -32.88
C ILE A 305 -21.68 -5.29 -32.31
N SER A 306 -21.81 -4.00 -32.07
CA SER A 306 -23.05 -3.33 -31.71
C SER A 306 -23.13 -1.94 -32.32
N ASP A 307 -24.32 -1.45 -32.58
CA ASP A 307 -24.57 -0.09 -33.03
C ASP A 307 -24.69 0.92 -31.85
N THR A 308 -24.87 0.38 -30.64
CA THR A 308 -25.00 1.13 -29.39
C THR A 308 -24.15 0.47 -28.31
N LEU A 309 -24.57 0.42 -27.06
CA LEU A 309 -24.00 -0.42 -26.02
C LEU A 309 -24.32 -1.89 -26.37
N GLY A 310 -23.30 -2.72 -26.41
CA GLY A 310 -23.44 -4.17 -26.61
C GLY A 310 -22.39 -4.95 -25.91
N SER A 311 -22.71 -6.19 -25.52
CA SER A 311 -21.78 -7.08 -24.82
C SER A 311 -21.92 -8.53 -25.26
N GLY A 312 -20.87 -9.31 -25.04
CA GLY A 312 -20.90 -10.77 -24.97
C GLY A 312 -20.74 -11.19 -23.52
N VAL A 313 -21.66 -11.97 -23.01
CA VAL A 313 -21.64 -12.50 -21.65
C VAL A 313 -21.20 -13.95 -21.68
N TYR A 314 -20.28 -14.31 -20.81
CA TYR A 314 -19.69 -15.64 -20.70
C TYR A 314 -19.76 -16.12 -19.26
N GLU A 315 -20.01 -17.41 -19.09
CA GLU A 315 -19.94 -18.04 -17.78
C GLU A 315 -18.48 -18.32 -17.42
N ILE A 316 -18.11 -17.97 -16.20
CA ILE A 316 -16.84 -18.32 -15.58
C ILE A 316 -17.16 -19.29 -14.45
N PRO A 317 -16.67 -20.55 -14.50
CA PRO A 317 -17.05 -21.59 -13.55
C PRO A 317 -16.39 -21.46 -12.18
N GLU A 318 -15.34 -20.64 -12.07
CA GLU A 318 -14.50 -20.53 -10.87
C GLU A 318 -14.60 -19.15 -10.23
N ASP A 319 -14.54 -19.12 -8.90
CA ASP A 319 -14.56 -17.86 -8.14
C ASP A 319 -13.18 -17.15 -8.15
N CYS A 320 -12.11 -17.88 -8.48
CA CYS A 320 -10.75 -17.35 -8.56
C CYS A 320 -10.19 -17.56 -9.96
N PHE A 321 -9.96 -16.49 -10.68
CA PHE A 321 -9.50 -16.55 -12.07
C PHE A 321 -8.63 -15.35 -12.44
N SER A 322 -7.86 -15.52 -13.50
CA SER A 322 -7.09 -14.44 -14.17
C SER A 322 -7.65 -14.25 -15.59
N ILE A 323 -7.75 -13.00 -16.02
CA ILE A 323 -8.13 -12.65 -17.39
C ILE A 323 -6.94 -11.94 -18.06
N GLU A 324 -6.50 -12.50 -19.19
CA GLU A 324 -5.51 -11.87 -20.07
C GLU A 324 -6.10 -11.74 -21.46
N MET A 325 -6.07 -10.53 -22.03
CA MET A 325 -6.61 -10.32 -23.36
C MET A 325 -5.92 -9.18 -24.10
N ASP A 326 -5.81 -9.33 -25.41
CA ASP A 326 -5.49 -8.25 -26.31
C ASP A 326 -6.79 -7.68 -26.92
N VAL A 327 -7.02 -6.39 -26.76
CA VAL A 327 -8.23 -5.73 -27.25
C VAL A 327 -7.91 -4.82 -28.42
N CYS A 328 -8.59 -5.05 -29.55
CA CYS A 328 -8.51 -4.20 -30.71
C CYS A 328 -9.85 -3.53 -31.01
N VAL A 329 -9.97 -2.26 -30.71
CA VAL A 329 -11.19 -1.46 -30.99
C VAL A 329 -11.17 -0.99 -32.43
N LYS A 330 -12.02 -1.55 -33.27
CA LYS A 330 -12.18 -1.15 -34.68
C LYS A 330 -12.98 0.14 -34.81
N ARG A 331 -14.03 0.31 -34.02
CA ARG A 331 -14.94 1.45 -34.03
C ARG A 331 -15.53 1.62 -32.63
N GLY A 332 -15.62 2.83 -32.16
CA GLY A 332 -16.15 3.14 -30.84
C GLY A 332 -15.15 3.98 -30.03
N HIS A 333 -15.53 4.34 -28.83
CA HIS A 333 -14.73 5.18 -27.94
C HIS A 333 -14.48 4.55 -26.59
N GLU A 334 -15.39 3.68 -26.16
CA GLU A 334 -15.38 3.06 -24.85
C GLU A 334 -15.60 1.56 -25.01
N PHE A 335 -14.83 0.80 -24.28
CA PHE A 335 -14.92 -0.66 -24.17
C PHE A 335 -14.50 -1.05 -22.76
N GLY A 336 -14.69 -2.31 -22.43
CA GLY A 336 -14.26 -2.75 -21.09
C GLY A 336 -14.62 -4.21 -20.80
N ILE A 337 -14.41 -4.57 -19.55
CA ILE A 337 -14.75 -5.85 -18.98
C ILE A 337 -15.78 -5.60 -17.90
N ALA A 338 -16.84 -6.42 -17.88
CA ALA A 338 -17.82 -6.41 -16.83
C ALA A 338 -17.79 -7.76 -16.09
N LEU A 339 -17.74 -7.70 -14.77
CA LEU A 339 -17.68 -8.87 -13.89
C LEU A 339 -18.97 -8.96 -13.07
N HIS A 340 -19.42 -10.18 -12.78
CA HIS A 340 -20.64 -10.45 -11.99
C HIS A 340 -21.86 -9.70 -12.52
N VAL A 341 -22.03 -9.68 -13.85
CA VAL A 341 -23.13 -8.97 -14.50
C VAL A 341 -24.39 -9.85 -14.56
N ASP A 342 -25.55 -9.20 -14.46
CA ASP A 342 -26.82 -9.83 -14.82
C ASP A 342 -27.06 -9.81 -16.34
N SER A 343 -28.11 -10.49 -16.79
CA SER A 343 -28.45 -10.63 -18.22
C SER A 343 -28.76 -9.29 -18.91
N GLU A 344 -29.20 -8.32 -18.16
CA GLU A 344 -29.62 -6.99 -18.66
C GLU A 344 -28.49 -5.95 -18.57
N MET A 345 -27.33 -6.31 -18.03
CA MET A 345 -26.22 -5.39 -17.77
C MET A 345 -26.57 -4.24 -16.81
N GLU A 346 -27.57 -4.44 -15.94
CA GLU A 346 -28.03 -3.46 -14.97
C GLU A 346 -27.25 -3.53 -13.66
N LYS A 347 -26.60 -4.69 -13.39
CA LYS A 347 -25.80 -4.94 -12.19
C LYS A 347 -24.46 -5.51 -12.57
N GLY A 348 -23.42 -5.10 -11.84
CA GLY A 348 -22.08 -5.64 -12.02
C GLY A 348 -20.98 -4.64 -11.72
N TYR A 349 -19.74 -5.09 -11.91
CA TYR A 349 -18.52 -4.30 -11.79
C TYR A 349 -17.91 -4.11 -13.17
N PHE A 350 -17.65 -2.87 -13.54
CA PHE A 350 -17.28 -2.51 -14.91
C PHE A 350 -15.89 -1.85 -14.93
N LEU A 351 -14.91 -2.52 -15.51
CA LEU A 351 -13.65 -1.91 -15.88
C LEU A 351 -13.83 -1.23 -17.23
N ARG A 352 -13.95 0.07 -17.24
CA ARG A 352 -14.22 0.90 -18.41
C ARG A 352 -12.94 1.54 -18.93
N MET A 353 -12.72 1.48 -20.23
CA MET A 353 -11.57 2.06 -20.91
C MET A 353 -12.06 3.03 -21.99
N ASN A 354 -11.64 4.28 -21.90
CA ASN A 354 -11.99 5.33 -22.86
C ASN A 354 -10.74 5.80 -23.61
N GLN A 355 -10.62 5.39 -24.87
CA GLN A 355 -9.46 5.71 -25.71
C GLN A 355 -9.27 7.20 -25.96
N ARG A 356 -10.35 7.97 -26.10
CA ARG A 356 -10.27 9.41 -26.37
C ARG A 356 -9.76 10.19 -25.18
N LYS A 357 -10.22 9.80 -23.99
CA LYS A 357 -9.81 10.43 -22.73
C LYS A 357 -8.50 9.86 -22.21
N LYS A 358 -8.04 8.71 -22.72
CA LYS A 358 -6.93 7.92 -22.18
C LYS A 358 -7.15 7.55 -20.71
N GLU A 359 -8.36 7.13 -20.40
CA GLU A 359 -8.85 6.90 -19.05
C GLU A 359 -9.24 5.44 -18.87
N VAL A 360 -8.89 4.88 -17.73
CA VAL A 360 -9.36 3.59 -17.23
C VAL A 360 -10.06 3.84 -15.90
N ALA A 361 -11.27 3.32 -15.74
CA ALA A 361 -12.07 3.53 -14.54
C ALA A 361 -12.82 2.27 -14.14
N TRP A 362 -12.85 2.01 -12.83
CA TRP A 362 -13.77 1.05 -12.26
C TRP A 362 -15.10 1.72 -11.93
N ASP A 363 -16.19 1.07 -12.35
CA ASP A 363 -17.55 1.51 -12.06
C ASP A 363 -18.35 0.33 -11.49
N MET A 364 -19.37 0.60 -10.72
CA MET A 364 -20.26 -0.39 -10.13
C MET A 364 -21.71 0.03 -10.33
N TRP A 365 -22.56 -0.93 -10.70
CA TRP A 365 -23.99 -0.74 -10.81
C TRP A 365 -24.73 -1.80 -9.98
N PRO A 366 -25.87 -1.46 -9.38
CA PRO A 366 -26.37 -0.09 -9.19
C PRO A 366 -25.44 0.72 -8.30
N ARG A 367 -25.40 2.01 -8.51
CA ARG A 367 -24.67 2.92 -7.62
C ARG A 367 -25.42 3.15 -6.34
N SER A 368 -24.72 3.62 -5.29
CA SER A 368 -25.34 3.91 -4.01
C SER A 368 -26.52 4.87 -4.16
N GLU A 369 -27.65 4.57 -3.52
CA GLU A 369 -28.83 5.46 -3.48
C GLU A 369 -28.59 6.77 -2.71
N LYS A 370 -27.44 6.88 -2.02
CA LYS A 370 -27.09 8.06 -1.24
C LYS A 370 -26.39 9.11 -2.11
N GLY A 371 -27.12 9.96 -2.72
CA GLY A 371 -26.60 11.12 -3.45
C GLY A 371 -27.53 11.60 -4.53
N ILE A 372 -27.55 12.91 -4.75
CA ILE A 372 -28.35 13.57 -5.80
C ILE A 372 -27.77 13.19 -7.19
N TYR A 373 -26.47 12.97 -7.26
CA TYR A 373 -25.78 12.61 -8.49
C TYR A 373 -25.05 11.29 -8.30
N GLN A 374 -25.50 10.27 -8.99
CA GLN A 374 -24.84 8.96 -9.05
C GLN A 374 -23.82 8.95 -10.20
N TRP A 375 -23.01 10.00 -10.28
CA TRP A 375 -22.00 10.11 -11.30
C TRP A 375 -20.72 9.42 -10.87
N GLN A 376 -20.10 8.79 -11.82
CA GLN A 376 -18.76 8.31 -11.69
C GLN A 376 -17.78 9.50 -11.66
N ILE A 377 -16.88 9.51 -10.74
CA ILE A 377 -15.78 10.47 -10.66
C ILE A 377 -14.49 9.73 -10.92
#